data_64ab6977b464882dc783e87800868e7e
#
_entry.id   64ab6977b464882dc783e87800868e7e
#
_cell.length_a   1.000
_cell.length_b   1.000
_cell.length_c   1.000
_cell.angle_alpha   90.00
_cell.angle_beta   90.00
_cell.angle_gamma   90.00
#
_symmetry.space_group_name_H-M   'P 1'
#
loop_
_entity.id
_entity.type
_entity.pdbx_description
1 polymer ?
#
loop_
_entity_poly.entity_id
_entity_poly.type
_entity_poly.pdbx_seq_one_letter_code
_entity_poly.pdbx_strand_id
1 'polypeptide(L)'
;MSQYLVERLRRATKMKIETRSQVVELSGNDRLRTVKIRDGEGRVVERSVGGLFIMIGADPCTGWVKDAVQLDDRGFVLTGNDADASTSRTLSETSLPGVFAVGDVRSGSVKRVASAVGEGSVVVQAVHARLAALRQAEACKSVTL
;
A
#
# COMPACT_ATOMS: atom_id res chain seq x y z
N MET A 1 -13.62 6.77 2.58
CA MET A 1 -13.76 7.93 1.66
C MET A 1 -14.25 9.12 2.48
N SER A 2 -13.70 10.35 2.28
CA SER A 2 -14.14 11.51 3.05
C SER A 2 -15.57 11.91 2.68
N GLN A 3 -16.36 12.35 3.67
CA GLN A 3 -17.77 12.74 3.47
C GLN A 3 -17.91 13.83 2.40
N TYR A 4 -16.98 14.78 2.38
CA TYR A 4 -16.88 15.83 1.37
C TYR A 4 -16.85 15.28 -0.09
N LEU A 5 -16.05 14.24 -0.34
CA LEU A 5 -15.97 13.62 -1.69
C LEU A 5 -17.28 12.92 -2.06
N VAL A 6 -17.92 12.26 -1.11
CA VAL A 6 -19.22 11.59 -1.33
C VAL A 6 -20.30 12.61 -1.70
N GLU A 7 -20.37 13.73 -0.99
CA GLU A 7 -21.32 14.81 -1.29
C GLU A 7 -21.05 15.45 -2.65
N ARG A 8 -19.78 15.69 -2.98
CA ARG A 8 -19.38 16.22 -4.28
C ARG A 8 -19.76 15.29 -5.44
N LEU A 9 -19.57 13.98 -5.28
CA LEU A 9 -19.98 12.98 -6.25
C LEU A 9 -21.50 12.94 -6.44
N ARG A 10 -22.28 13.02 -5.34
CA ARG A 10 -23.75 13.04 -5.39
C ARG A 10 -24.31 14.28 -6.11
N ARG A 11 -23.62 15.41 -6.03
CA ARG A 11 -24.01 16.66 -6.72
C ARG A 11 -23.64 16.70 -8.19
N ALA A 12 -22.80 15.78 -8.65
CA ALA A 12 -22.31 15.79 -10.02
C ALA A 12 -23.34 15.22 -10.99
N THR A 13 -23.97 16.09 -11.80
CA THR A 13 -25.07 15.72 -12.72
C THR A 13 -24.64 14.82 -13.88
N LYS A 14 -23.34 14.77 -14.19
CA LYS A 14 -22.77 13.96 -15.28
C LYS A 14 -22.23 12.59 -14.81
N MET A 15 -22.33 12.28 -13.53
CA MET A 15 -21.86 11.02 -12.95
C MET A 15 -23.03 10.18 -12.44
N LYS A 16 -22.99 8.88 -12.75
CA LYS A 16 -23.90 7.90 -12.19
C LYS A 16 -23.13 7.02 -11.22
N ILE A 17 -23.58 6.94 -9.97
CA ILE A 17 -23.03 6.07 -8.96
C ILE A 17 -23.90 4.82 -8.87
N GLU A 18 -23.29 3.67 -9.09
CA GLU A 18 -23.95 2.37 -8.96
C GLU A 18 -23.22 1.57 -7.89
N THR A 19 -23.90 1.38 -6.76
CA THR A 19 -23.37 0.57 -5.64
C THR A 19 -23.82 -0.88 -5.80
N ARG A 20 -23.11 -1.81 -5.13
CA ARG A 20 -23.40 -3.25 -5.21
C ARG A 20 -23.39 -3.78 -6.64
N SER A 21 -22.50 -3.24 -7.47
CA SER A 21 -22.40 -3.58 -8.88
C SER A 21 -21.01 -4.09 -9.18
N GLN A 22 -20.91 -5.06 -10.07
CA GLN A 22 -19.65 -5.69 -10.47
C GLN A 22 -19.55 -5.76 -12.00
N VAL A 23 -18.39 -5.39 -12.53
CA VAL A 23 -18.07 -5.66 -13.94
C VAL A 23 -17.82 -7.17 -14.10
N VAL A 24 -18.56 -7.80 -14.99
CA VAL A 24 -18.51 -9.27 -15.19
C VAL A 24 -17.98 -9.68 -16.55
N GLU A 25 -17.99 -8.78 -17.53
CA GLU A 25 -17.47 -9.05 -18.87
C GLU A 25 -16.99 -7.77 -19.54
N LEU A 26 -15.92 -7.88 -20.32
CA LEU A 26 -15.37 -6.82 -21.13
C LEU A 26 -15.35 -7.27 -22.59
N SER A 27 -15.76 -6.40 -23.52
CA SER A 27 -15.80 -6.70 -24.94
C SER A 27 -15.23 -5.59 -25.78
N GLY A 28 -14.54 -5.96 -26.85
CA GLY A 28 -13.91 -5.07 -27.84
C GLY A 28 -12.90 -5.85 -28.66
N ASN A 29 -12.42 -5.25 -29.72
CA ASN A 29 -11.34 -5.83 -30.54
C ASN A 29 -10.02 -5.14 -30.18
N ASP A 30 -9.62 -4.09 -30.90
CA ASP A 30 -8.36 -3.35 -30.62
C ASP A 30 -8.46 -2.44 -29.39
N ARG A 31 -9.66 -2.13 -28.94
CA ARG A 31 -9.95 -1.32 -27.76
C ARG A 31 -11.23 -1.77 -27.07
N LEU A 32 -11.34 -1.47 -25.79
CA LEU A 32 -12.57 -1.69 -25.04
C LEU A 32 -13.73 -0.90 -25.64
N ARG A 33 -14.88 -1.57 -25.87
CA ARG A 33 -16.08 -0.97 -26.41
C ARG A 33 -17.27 -1.07 -25.48
N THR A 34 -17.44 -2.22 -24.85
CA THR A 34 -18.56 -2.45 -23.93
C THR A 34 -18.12 -3.16 -22.66
N VAL A 35 -18.88 -2.93 -21.60
CA VAL A 35 -18.77 -3.65 -20.33
C VAL A 35 -20.12 -4.20 -19.94
N LYS A 36 -20.17 -5.42 -19.42
CA LYS A 36 -21.35 -5.93 -18.75
C LYS A 36 -21.22 -5.76 -17.26
N ILE A 37 -22.23 -5.18 -16.65
CA ILE A 37 -22.28 -4.88 -15.22
C ILE A 37 -23.43 -5.66 -14.62
N ARG A 38 -23.15 -6.46 -13.59
CA ARG A 38 -24.14 -7.14 -12.77
C ARG A 38 -24.47 -6.27 -11.58
N ASP A 39 -25.74 -5.98 -11.35
CA ASP A 39 -26.22 -5.26 -10.17
C ASP A 39 -26.40 -6.19 -8.95
N GLY A 40 -26.78 -5.60 -7.80
CA GLY A 40 -27.01 -6.35 -6.56
C GLY A 40 -28.23 -7.27 -6.57
N GLU A 41 -29.07 -7.20 -7.61
CA GLU A 41 -30.24 -8.06 -7.85
C GLU A 41 -29.91 -9.17 -8.86
N GLY A 42 -28.67 -9.21 -9.36
CA GLY A 42 -28.20 -10.22 -10.31
C GLY A 42 -28.50 -9.89 -11.78
N ARG A 43 -29.12 -8.75 -12.08
CA ARG A 43 -29.38 -8.33 -13.46
C ARG A 43 -28.09 -7.88 -14.13
N VAL A 44 -27.92 -8.30 -15.39
CA VAL A 44 -26.74 -7.91 -16.18
C VAL A 44 -27.13 -6.89 -17.23
N VAL A 45 -26.47 -5.74 -17.23
CA VAL A 45 -26.70 -4.67 -18.22
C VAL A 45 -25.41 -4.42 -18.99
N GLU A 46 -25.50 -4.38 -20.31
CA GLU A 46 -24.39 -4.00 -21.17
C GLU A 46 -24.35 -2.49 -21.39
N ARG A 47 -23.15 -1.92 -21.36
CA ARG A 47 -22.91 -0.48 -21.58
C ARG A 47 -21.76 -0.25 -22.52
N SER A 48 -21.94 0.67 -23.44
CA SER A 48 -20.87 1.20 -24.28
C SER A 48 -19.98 2.13 -23.44
N VAL A 49 -18.67 1.93 -23.51
CA VAL A 49 -17.66 2.70 -22.74
C VAL A 49 -16.46 3.04 -23.61
N GLY A 50 -15.81 4.16 -23.33
CA GLY A 50 -14.54 4.55 -23.95
C GLY A 50 -13.32 4.04 -23.20
N GLY A 51 -13.48 3.62 -21.94
CA GLY A 51 -12.41 3.09 -21.08
C GLY A 51 -12.94 2.63 -19.73
N LEU A 52 -12.17 1.81 -19.04
CA LEU A 52 -12.44 1.33 -17.68
C LEU A 52 -11.24 1.62 -16.79
N PHE A 53 -11.47 2.29 -15.68
CA PHE A 53 -10.44 2.58 -14.67
C PHE A 53 -10.74 1.77 -13.42
N ILE A 54 -9.83 0.88 -13.04
CA ILE A 54 -9.95 0.03 -11.84
C ILE A 54 -9.20 0.73 -10.71
N MET A 55 -9.94 1.20 -9.69
CA MET A 55 -9.39 1.94 -8.56
C MET A 55 -9.79 1.31 -7.22
N ILE A 56 -9.62 0.00 -7.12
CA ILE A 56 -10.02 -0.82 -5.95
C ILE A 56 -8.91 -0.99 -4.92
N GLY A 57 -7.76 -0.31 -5.13
CA GLY A 57 -6.54 -0.48 -4.34
C GLY A 57 -5.58 -1.48 -5.00
N ALA A 58 -4.54 -1.82 -4.26
CA ALA A 58 -3.51 -2.76 -4.70
C ALA A 58 -3.15 -3.71 -3.56
N ASP A 59 -2.84 -4.94 -3.94
CA ASP A 59 -2.24 -5.91 -3.04
C ASP A 59 -0.71 -5.76 -3.08
N PRO A 60 -0.02 -5.88 -1.93
CA PRO A 60 1.43 -5.75 -1.88
C PRO A 60 2.13 -6.98 -2.49
N CYS A 61 3.14 -6.76 -3.32
CA CYS A 61 3.97 -7.84 -3.87
C CYS A 61 5.07 -8.25 -2.89
N THR A 62 4.72 -8.79 -1.74
CA THR A 62 5.61 -9.11 -0.61
C THR A 62 5.92 -10.60 -0.46
N GLY A 63 5.43 -11.44 -1.36
CA GLY A 63 5.62 -12.89 -1.29
C GLY A 63 7.09 -13.34 -1.20
N TRP A 64 8.02 -12.58 -1.76
CA TRP A 64 9.45 -12.85 -1.73
C TRP A 64 10.15 -12.53 -0.40
N VAL A 65 9.52 -11.72 0.48
CA VAL A 65 10.05 -11.34 1.80
C VAL A 65 9.26 -11.92 2.97
N LYS A 66 8.20 -12.67 2.72
CA LYS A 66 7.28 -13.18 3.74
C LYS A 66 7.96 -14.01 4.84
N ASP A 67 9.04 -14.70 4.51
CA ASP A 67 9.78 -15.54 5.44
C ASP A 67 10.90 -14.77 6.18
N ALA A 68 11.19 -13.53 5.76
CA ALA A 68 12.24 -12.70 6.33
C ALA A 68 11.70 -11.58 7.25
N VAL A 69 10.54 -11.03 6.96
CA VAL A 69 9.92 -9.95 7.74
C VAL A 69 8.45 -10.25 8.05
N GLN A 70 7.95 -9.68 9.14
CA GLN A 70 6.54 -9.84 9.51
C GLN A 70 5.64 -9.01 8.59
N LEU A 71 4.54 -9.62 8.19
CA LEU A 71 3.49 -9.01 7.38
C LEU A 71 2.18 -8.98 8.15
N ASP A 72 1.30 -8.04 7.81
CA ASP A 72 -0.07 -8.05 8.29
C ASP A 72 -0.94 -9.06 7.52
N ASP A 73 -2.20 -9.24 7.94
CA ASP A 73 -3.16 -10.19 7.33
C ASP A 73 -3.43 -9.90 5.84
N ARG A 74 -3.09 -8.71 5.36
CA ARG A 74 -3.23 -8.28 3.98
C ARG A 74 -1.93 -8.35 3.18
N GLY A 75 -0.85 -8.78 3.82
CA GLY A 75 0.48 -8.93 3.22
C GLY A 75 1.33 -7.65 3.23
N PHE A 76 0.93 -6.56 3.89
CA PHE A 76 1.78 -5.37 4.04
C PHE A 76 2.84 -5.57 5.12
N VAL A 77 4.01 -4.97 4.93
CA VAL A 77 5.13 -5.09 5.87
C VAL A 77 4.83 -4.34 7.16
N LEU A 78 4.93 -5.03 8.30
CA LEU A 78 4.86 -4.43 9.62
C LEU A 78 6.17 -3.70 9.95
N THR A 79 6.07 -2.52 10.58
CA THR A 79 7.23 -1.69 10.94
C THR A 79 7.07 -1.05 12.31
N GLY A 80 8.17 -0.65 12.92
CA GLY A 80 8.16 -0.01 14.23
C GLY A 80 7.61 -0.93 15.31
N ASN A 81 6.79 -0.39 16.19
CA ASN A 81 6.19 -1.14 17.30
C ASN A 81 5.20 -2.22 16.85
N ASP A 82 4.61 -2.10 15.66
CA ASP A 82 3.71 -3.11 15.11
C ASP A 82 4.46 -4.38 14.68
N ALA A 83 5.75 -4.23 14.34
CA ALA A 83 6.61 -5.36 13.99
C ALA A 83 7.19 -6.06 15.24
N ASP A 84 7.50 -5.31 16.28
CA ASP A 84 8.04 -5.84 17.55
C ASP A 84 7.90 -4.80 18.67
N ALA A 85 6.91 -4.98 19.52
CA ALA A 85 6.65 -4.09 20.65
C ALA A 85 7.72 -4.19 21.77
N SER A 86 8.54 -5.23 21.78
CA SER A 86 9.58 -5.44 22.80
C SER A 86 10.84 -4.62 22.55
N THR A 87 11.02 -4.10 21.36
CA THR A 87 12.23 -3.39 20.93
C THR A 87 11.87 -1.98 20.46
N SER A 88 12.57 -0.97 21.01
CA SER A 88 12.43 0.42 20.53
C SER A 88 13.01 0.54 19.11
N ARG A 89 12.14 0.33 18.10
CA ARG A 89 12.48 0.43 16.68
C ARG A 89 12.12 1.80 16.12
N THR A 90 12.81 2.21 15.07
CA THR A 90 12.38 3.38 14.30
C THR A 90 11.08 3.06 13.54
N LEU A 91 10.27 4.07 13.26
CA LEU A 91 8.95 3.90 12.61
C LEU A 91 8.98 3.10 11.30
N SER A 92 10.12 3.07 10.61
CA SER A 92 10.27 2.38 9.31
C SER A 92 11.02 1.06 9.40
N GLU A 93 11.56 0.67 10.58
CA GLU A 93 12.30 -0.58 10.72
C GLU A 93 11.35 -1.77 10.81
N THR A 94 11.66 -2.83 10.07
CA THR A 94 10.87 -4.07 10.05
C THR A 94 11.18 -4.97 11.24
N SER A 95 10.57 -6.15 11.32
CA SER A 95 10.92 -7.17 12.31
C SER A 95 12.37 -7.67 12.18
N LEU A 96 12.98 -7.54 11.00
CA LEU A 96 14.40 -7.87 10.77
C LEU A 96 15.27 -6.65 11.01
N PRO A 97 16.19 -6.67 12.02
CA PRO A 97 17.03 -5.53 12.35
C PRO A 97 17.88 -5.03 11.18
N GLY A 98 17.84 -3.71 10.92
CA GLY A 98 18.59 -3.07 9.83
C GLY A 98 17.88 -3.16 8.47
N VAL A 99 16.70 -3.74 8.39
CA VAL A 99 15.83 -3.74 7.22
C VAL A 99 14.70 -2.76 7.44
N PHE A 100 14.49 -1.87 6.48
CA PHE A 100 13.51 -0.80 6.56
C PHE A 100 12.49 -0.92 5.43
N ALA A 101 11.24 -0.60 5.70
CA ALA A 101 10.17 -0.52 4.70
C ALA A 101 9.49 0.84 4.76
N VAL A 102 9.22 1.43 3.60
CA VAL A 102 8.59 2.75 3.44
C VAL A 102 7.59 2.75 2.29
N GLY A 103 6.69 3.71 2.28
CA GLY A 103 5.72 3.89 1.21
C GLY A 103 4.58 2.88 1.24
N ASP A 104 4.05 2.57 0.08
CA ASP A 104 2.80 1.82 -0.07
C ASP A 104 2.88 0.35 0.40
N VAL A 105 4.08 -0.22 0.48
CA VAL A 105 4.31 -1.60 0.95
C VAL A 105 4.15 -1.73 2.47
N ARG A 106 4.28 -0.62 3.21
CA ARG A 106 4.21 -0.60 4.67
C ARG A 106 2.76 -0.66 5.16
N SER A 107 2.48 -1.48 6.15
CA SER A 107 1.20 -1.51 6.85
C SER A 107 0.88 -0.15 7.46
N GLY A 108 -0.38 0.27 7.40
CA GLY A 108 -0.83 1.54 7.93
C GLY A 108 -0.33 2.80 7.20
N SER A 109 0.47 2.68 6.14
CA SER A 109 0.95 3.84 5.37
C SER A 109 -0.18 4.58 4.65
N VAL A 110 -0.01 5.88 4.50
CA VAL A 110 -0.90 6.68 3.65
C VAL A 110 -0.51 6.45 2.19
N LYS A 111 -1.36 5.75 1.45
CA LYS A 111 -1.14 5.38 0.04
C LYS A 111 -1.19 6.62 -0.87
N ARG A 112 -0.13 7.43 -0.85
CA ARG A 112 0.06 8.66 -1.61
C ARG A 112 1.51 8.80 -2.03
N VAL A 113 1.77 9.22 -3.26
CA VAL A 113 3.12 9.44 -3.79
C VAL A 113 3.92 10.39 -2.89
N ALA A 114 3.33 11.51 -2.48
CA ALA A 114 4.00 12.47 -1.60
C ALA A 114 4.39 11.87 -0.23
N SER A 115 3.54 11.02 0.35
CA SER A 115 3.83 10.31 1.60
C SER A 115 4.98 9.34 1.42
N ALA A 116 4.97 8.54 0.34
CA ALA A 116 6.03 7.57 0.04
C ALA A 116 7.39 8.25 -0.17
N VAL A 117 7.43 9.37 -0.89
CA VAL A 117 8.64 10.18 -1.08
C VAL A 117 9.13 10.75 0.26
N GLY A 118 8.23 11.27 1.08
CA GLY A 118 8.56 11.79 2.41
C GLY A 118 9.10 10.71 3.33
N GLU A 119 8.48 9.55 3.40
CA GLU A 119 8.97 8.40 4.17
C GLU A 119 10.35 7.95 3.68
N GLY A 120 10.57 7.90 2.34
CA GLY A 120 11.87 7.58 1.74
C GLY A 120 12.96 8.57 2.15
N SER A 121 12.64 9.85 2.25
CA SER A 121 13.56 10.89 2.71
C SER A 121 13.94 10.72 4.19
N VAL A 122 12.94 10.41 5.03
CA VAL A 122 13.15 10.26 6.49
C VAL A 122 13.93 8.99 6.83
N VAL A 123 13.70 7.88 6.14
CA VAL A 123 14.34 6.60 6.44
C VAL A 123 15.87 6.65 6.29
N VAL A 124 16.40 7.53 5.45
CA VAL A 124 17.85 7.72 5.28
C VAL A 124 18.55 8.03 6.62
N GLN A 125 17.91 8.83 7.48
CA GLN A 125 18.44 9.11 8.81
C GLN A 125 18.49 7.86 9.69
N ALA A 126 17.46 7.02 9.64
CA ALA A 126 17.41 5.76 10.39
C ALA A 126 18.51 4.78 9.92
N VAL A 127 18.74 4.69 8.61
CA VAL A 127 19.83 3.90 8.03
C VAL A 127 21.20 4.41 8.53
N HIS A 128 21.45 5.71 8.48
CA HIS A 128 22.70 6.29 8.99
C HIS A 128 22.91 6.05 10.49
N ALA A 129 21.86 6.21 11.30
CA ALA A 129 21.92 5.91 12.73
C ALA A 129 22.27 4.44 12.98
N ARG A 130 21.66 3.51 12.23
CA ARG A 130 21.97 2.09 12.33
C ARG A 130 23.42 1.77 11.96
N LEU A 131 23.91 2.33 10.86
CA LEU A 131 25.29 2.14 10.42
C LEU A 131 26.30 2.69 11.44
N ALA A 132 26.00 3.85 12.05
CA ALA A 132 26.84 4.41 13.12
C ALA A 132 26.89 3.49 14.34
N ALA A 133 25.75 2.97 14.78
CA ALA A 133 25.67 2.03 15.90
C ALA A 133 26.47 0.73 15.64
N LEU A 134 26.40 0.19 14.43
CA LEU A 134 27.18 -0.99 14.04
C LEU A 134 28.69 -0.74 14.11
N ARG A 135 29.16 0.40 13.57
CA ARG A 135 30.60 0.79 13.63
C ARG A 135 31.09 0.94 15.06
N GLN A 136 30.27 1.53 15.95
CA GLN A 136 30.63 1.68 17.37
C GLN A 136 30.71 0.30 18.05
N ALA A 137 29.80 -0.61 17.77
CA ALA A 137 29.83 -1.96 18.32
C ALA A 137 31.07 -2.76 17.86
N GLU A 138 31.49 -2.61 16.61
CA GLU A 138 32.71 -3.21 16.07
C GLU A 138 33.96 -2.63 16.71
N ALA A 139 34.03 -1.29 16.85
CA ALA A 139 35.17 -0.62 17.52
C ALA A 139 35.32 -1.05 18.98
N CYS A 140 34.21 -1.23 19.70
CA CYS A 140 34.23 -1.69 21.09
C CYS A 140 34.77 -3.14 21.21
N LYS A 141 34.44 -4.02 20.26
CA LYS A 141 34.95 -5.39 20.25
C LYS A 141 36.45 -5.48 19.97
N SER A 142 36.99 -4.57 19.17
CA SER A 142 38.43 -4.54 18.82
C SER A 142 39.33 -4.02 19.96
N VAL A 143 38.78 -3.34 20.97
CA VAL A 143 39.54 -2.81 22.13
C VAL A 143 39.60 -3.82 23.30
N THR A 144 38.79 -4.88 23.25
CA THR A 144 38.72 -5.89 24.34
C THR A 144 39.61 -7.11 24.08
N LEU A 145 40.46 -7.11 23.06
CA LEU A 145 41.55 -8.08 22.77
C LEU A 145 42.93 -7.46 23.07
#